data_46b6f7fbedb9caa88e55e6af3e767e37
#
_entry.id   46b6f7fbedb9caa88e55e6af3e767e37
#
_cell.length_a   1.000
_cell.length_b   1.000
_cell.length_c   1.000
_cell.angle_alpha   90.00
_cell.angle_beta   90.00
_cell.angle_gamma   90.00
#
_symmetry.space_group_name_H-M   'P 1'
#
loop_
_entity.id
_entity.type
_entity.pdbx_description
1 polymer ?
#
loop_
_entity_poly.entity_id
_entity_poly.type
_entity_poly.pdbx_seq_one_letter_code
_entity_poly.pdbx_strand_id
1 'polypeptide(L)'
;MNTKTKTVSLYYIICILCISVFCGTSVFAQKSDSISSNSRYKRIVRTPQIKGDVPSYRPNYTPGGAALTPYNSTLSRAKAGAGKSDKVLSVLRVYPNPVDDQINLTIRLERESTVSIKIMDLLGNEVVTLSTERLSAGEQTKTFTIPNKLNSGIYFLRFVTGSETVVKRISVL
;
A
#
# COMPACT_ATOMS: atom_id res chain seq x y z
N MET A 1 72.41 17.38 -16.42
CA MET A 1 71.25 17.48 -15.50
C MET A 1 70.12 16.77 -16.17
N ASN A 2 69.65 15.66 -15.59
CA ASN A 2 68.92 14.57 -16.30
C ASN A 2 67.47 14.98 -16.58
N THR A 3 67.01 14.89 -17.84
CA THR A 3 65.66 15.26 -18.28
C THR A 3 64.57 14.53 -17.54
N LYS A 4 64.82 13.31 -17.08
CA LYS A 4 63.91 12.48 -16.28
C LYS A 4 63.61 13.06 -14.90
N THR A 5 64.54 13.74 -14.25
CA THR A 5 64.30 14.37 -12.96
C THR A 5 63.44 15.63 -13.07
N LYS A 6 63.48 16.33 -14.18
CA LYS A 6 62.67 17.51 -14.45
C LYS A 6 61.20 17.14 -14.70
N THR A 7 60.97 16.02 -15.43
CA THR A 7 59.60 15.57 -15.68
C THR A 7 58.93 15.06 -14.43
N VAL A 8 59.60 14.33 -13.56
CA VAL A 8 59.05 13.88 -12.27
C VAL A 8 58.72 15.03 -11.37
N SER A 9 59.59 16.05 -11.30
CA SER A 9 59.32 17.25 -10.50
C SER A 9 58.12 18.04 -11.01
N LEU A 10 57.92 18.11 -12.33
CA LEU A 10 56.77 18.77 -12.93
C LEU A 10 55.45 18.06 -12.59
N TYR A 11 55.42 16.72 -12.58
CA TYR A 11 54.25 15.95 -12.18
C TYR A 11 53.88 16.18 -10.69
N TYR A 12 54.88 16.24 -9.81
CA TYR A 12 54.62 16.54 -8.39
C TYR A 12 54.01 17.92 -8.19
N ILE A 13 54.48 18.93 -8.91
CA ILE A 13 53.96 20.27 -8.83
C ILE A 13 52.49 20.34 -9.34
N ILE A 14 52.20 19.64 -10.43
CA ILE A 14 50.83 19.57 -10.97
C ILE A 14 49.88 18.84 -10.00
N CYS A 15 50.34 17.74 -9.38
CA CYS A 15 49.53 17.01 -8.37
C CYS A 15 49.23 17.89 -7.15
N ILE A 16 50.23 18.66 -6.65
CA ILE A 16 50.05 19.55 -5.50
C ILE A 16 49.04 20.66 -5.88
N LEU A 17 49.14 21.22 -7.08
CA LEU A 17 48.21 22.24 -7.57
C LEU A 17 46.80 21.69 -7.71
N CYS A 18 46.61 20.45 -8.21
CA CYS A 18 45.31 19.82 -8.28
C CYS A 18 44.67 19.55 -6.90
N ILE A 19 45.48 19.17 -5.91
CA ILE A 19 45.01 18.94 -4.53
C ILE A 19 44.56 20.26 -3.89
N SER A 20 45.28 21.37 -4.14
CA SER A 20 44.91 22.67 -3.59
C SER A 20 43.61 23.23 -4.19
N VAL A 21 43.32 22.94 -5.46
CA VAL A 21 42.07 23.33 -6.11
C VAL A 21 40.89 22.52 -5.59
N PHE A 22 41.12 21.25 -5.22
CA PHE A 22 40.02 20.38 -4.72
C PHE A 22 39.69 20.62 -3.25
N CYS A 23 40.61 21.21 -2.46
CA CYS A 23 40.37 21.49 -1.05
C CYS A 23 39.63 22.82 -0.78
N GLY A 24 39.31 23.57 -1.85
CA GLY A 24 38.66 24.89 -1.77
C GLY A 24 37.14 24.91 -1.84
N THR A 25 36.47 23.74 -1.80
CA THR A 25 35.01 23.72 -1.67
C THR A 25 34.63 24.02 -0.23
N SER A 26 34.42 25.29 0.05
CA SER A 26 33.84 25.77 1.30
C SER A 26 32.51 25.03 1.54
N VAL A 27 32.51 24.28 2.64
CA VAL A 27 31.29 23.76 3.25
C VAL A 27 30.43 24.98 3.59
N PHE A 28 29.42 25.25 2.78
CA PHE A 28 28.31 26.09 3.20
C PHE A 28 27.61 25.37 4.32
N ALA A 29 27.97 25.69 5.56
CA ALA A 29 27.18 25.34 6.71
C ALA A 29 25.82 26.01 6.55
N GLN A 30 24.79 25.23 6.21
CA GLN A 30 23.40 25.67 6.30
C GLN A 30 23.15 26.02 7.77
N LYS A 31 23.03 27.32 8.02
CA LYS A 31 22.53 27.87 9.27
C LYS A 31 21.10 27.32 9.40
N SER A 32 20.92 26.36 10.29
CA SER A 32 19.59 25.96 10.72
C SER A 32 18.98 27.15 11.44
N ASP A 33 18.10 27.85 10.75
CA ASP A 33 17.23 28.82 11.41
C ASP A 33 16.35 28.01 12.36
N SER A 34 16.74 28.01 13.62
CA SER A 34 15.84 27.62 14.70
C SER A 34 14.71 28.64 14.73
N ILE A 35 13.64 28.34 14.02
CA ILE A 35 12.38 29.06 14.13
C ILE A 35 11.95 28.89 15.58
N SER A 36 12.19 29.93 16.36
CA SER A 36 11.60 30.10 17.68
C SER A 36 10.07 30.02 17.51
N SER A 37 9.51 28.87 17.80
CA SER A 37 8.09 28.59 17.75
C SER A 37 7.36 29.20 18.95
N ASN A 38 7.41 30.54 19.06
CA ASN A 38 6.55 31.29 19.97
C ASN A 38 5.35 31.93 19.25
N SER A 39 4.93 31.37 18.12
CA SER A 39 3.61 31.66 17.59
C SER A 39 2.63 30.71 18.28
N ARG A 40 1.91 31.24 19.27
CA ARG A 40 0.71 30.62 19.82
C ARG A 40 -0.26 30.46 18.67
N TYR A 41 -0.19 29.32 17.96
CA TYR A 41 -1.25 28.91 17.07
C TYR A 41 -2.50 28.71 17.92
N LYS A 42 -3.31 29.73 17.96
CA LYS A 42 -4.69 29.63 18.46
C LYS A 42 -5.36 28.65 17.52
N ARG A 43 -5.37 27.39 17.92
CA ARG A 43 -6.04 26.31 17.19
C ARG A 43 -7.51 26.68 17.14
N ILE A 44 -7.93 27.31 16.05
CA ILE A 44 -9.35 27.49 15.76
C ILE A 44 -9.85 26.10 15.42
N VAL A 45 -10.32 25.38 16.42
CA VAL A 45 -11.09 24.15 16.24
C VAL A 45 -12.41 24.62 15.64
N ARG A 46 -12.43 24.75 14.32
CA ARG A 46 -13.68 24.84 13.58
C ARG A 46 -14.26 23.43 13.58
N THR A 47 -15.03 23.09 14.57
CA THR A 47 -15.93 21.95 14.48
C THR A 47 -16.84 22.21 13.27
N PRO A 48 -16.83 21.33 12.26
CA PRO A 48 -17.76 21.47 11.17
C PRO A 48 -19.17 21.38 11.75
N GLN A 49 -19.87 22.51 11.76
CA GLN A 49 -21.32 22.50 12.09
C GLN A 49 -22.01 21.89 10.88
N ILE A 50 -22.36 20.63 10.99
CA ILE A 50 -23.26 19.99 10.05
C ILE A 50 -24.66 20.59 10.34
N LYS A 51 -25.02 21.62 9.57
CA LYS A 51 -26.41 22.08 9.48
C LYS A 51 -27.15 21.09 8.58
N GLY A 52 -27.45 19.93 9.11
CA GLY A 52 -28.40 19.02 8.52
C GLY A 52 -29.71 19.17 9.27
N ASP A 53 -30.79 19.48 8.57
CA ASP A 53 -32.12 19.28 9.11
C ASP A 53 -32.27 17.79 9.37
N VAL A 54 -32.02 17.41 10.61
CA VAL A 54 -32.36 16.07 11.07
C VAL A 54 -33.88 16.08 11.22
N PRO A 55 -34.62 15.38 10.37
CA PRO A 55 -36.05 15.26 10.57
C PRO A 55 -36.25 14.65 11.95
N SER A 56 -36.91 15.45 12.84
CA SER A 56 -37.23 14.97 14.17
C SER A 56 -38.24 13.85 14.03
N TYR A 57 -37.75 12.63 14.09
CA TYR A 57 -38.59 11.45 14.22
C TYR A 57 -39.27 11.53 15.58
N ARG A 58 -40.55 12.00 15.60
CA ARG A 58 -41.42 11.88 16.74
C ARG A 58 -42.14 10.55 16.62
N PRO A 59 -41.80 9.53 17.42
CA PRO A 59 -42.64 8.37 17.48
C PRO A 59 -44.00 8.77 18.00
N ASN A 60 -45.06 8.52 17.24
CA ASN A 60 -46.45 8.69 17.68
C ASN A 60 -46.71 7.63 18.76
N TYR A 61 -46.44 8.00 20.01
CA TYR A 61 -47.02 7.27 21.13
C TYR A 61 -48.47 7.79 21.32
N THR A 62 -49.44 7.02 20.89
CA THR A 62 -50.79 7.14 21.36
C THR A 62 -50.89 6.46 22.72
N PRO A 63 -51.05 7.20 23.83
CA PRO A 63 -51.35 6.58 25.11
C PRO A 63 -52.82 6.24 25.13
N GLY A 64 -53.19 5.02 24.82
CA GLY A 64 -54.59 4.61 24.84
C GLY A 64 -54.77 3.16 24.44
N GLY A 65 -55.05 2.33 25.41
CA GLY A 65 -55.66 1.03 25.16
C GLY A 65 -54.77 -0.17 25.46
N ALA A 66 -54.93 -0.68 26.67
CA ALA A 66 -54.45 -2.00 27.07
C ALA A 66 -55.00 -3.07 26.11
N ALA A 67 -54.11 -3.68 25.34
CA ALA A 67 -54.29 -5.03 24.84
C ALA A 67 -52.91 -5.70 24.89
N LEU A 68 -52.67 -6.46 25.93
CA LEU A 68 -51.59 -7.37 26.02
C LEU A 68 -51.81 -8.51 25.00
N THR A 69 -51.56 -8.23 23.73
CA THR A 69 -51.36 -9.31 22.77
C THR A 69 -49.95 -9.83 23.02
N PRO A 70 -49.77 -11.15 23.22
CA PRO A 70 -48.45 -11.71 23.30
C PRO A 70 -47.76 -11.40 21.96
N TYR A 71 -46.79 -10.50 21.98
CA TYR A 71 -45.93 -10.18 20.89
C TYR A 71 -45.17 -11.45 20.52
N ASN A 72 -45.79 -12.24 19.64
CA ASN A 72 -45.08 -13.26 18.93
C ASN A 72 -44.08 -12.56 18.05
N SER A 73 -42.92 -12.25 18.60
CA SER A 73 -41.76 -11.75 17.88
C SER A 73 -41.27 -12.81 16.92
N THR A 74 -42.07 -13.08 15.88
CA THR A 74 -41.45 -13.40 14.63
C THR A 74 -40.73 -12.15 14.19
N LEU A 75 -39.62 -11.83 14.89
CA LEU A 75 -38.53 -11.16 14.25
C LEU A 75 -38.25 -12.03 13.02
N SER A 76 -38.97 -11.70 11.97
CA SER A 76 -38.46 -11.91 10.64
C SER A 76 -37.13 -11.17 10.66
N ARG A 77 -36.12 -11.88 11.17
CA ARG A 77 -34.71 -11.56 10.92
C ARG A 77 -34.70 -11.42 9.42
N ALA A 78 -34.92 -10.17 8.96
CA ALA A 78 -34.61 -9.84 7.61
C ALA A 78 -33.19 -10.37 7.48
N LYS A 79 -33.10 -11.57 6.97
CA LYS A 79 -31.90 -12.17 6.49
C LYS A 79 -31.44 -11.13 5.50
N ALA A 80 -30.62 -10.18 6.03
CA ALA A 80 -29.93 -9.26 5.17
C ALA A 80 -29.41 -10.19 4.10
N GLY A 81 -30.05 -10.13 2.96
CA GLY A 81 -29.69 -11.00 1.87
C GLY A 81 -28.22 -10.80 1.76
N ALA A 82 -27.45 -11.77 2.25
CA ALA A 82 -26.08 -11.91 1.81
C ALA A 82 -26.26 -12.04 0.32
N GLY A 83 -26.30 -10.89 -0.35
CA GLY A 83 -26.25 -10.84 -1.78
C GLY A 83 -25.11 -11.77 -2.08
N LYS A 84 -25.42 -12.92 -2.66
CA LYS A 84 -24.46 -13.90 -3.09
C LYS A 84 -23.55 -13.07 -3.98
N SER A 85 -22.49 -12.52 -3.38
CA SER A 85 -21.51 -11.78 -4.16
C SER A 85 -21.02 -12.83 -5.14
N ASP A 86 -21.28 -12.62 -6.41
CA ASP A 86 -20.79 -13.49 -7.49
C ASP A 86 -19.25 -13.42 -7.55
N LYS A 87 -18.66 -13.48 -6.35
CA LYS A 87 -17.23 -13.38 -6.14
C LYS A 87 -16.58 -14.63 -6.69
N VAL A 88 -15.93 -14.47 -7.82
CA VAL A 88 -15.28 -15.57 -8.54
C VAL A 88 -13.95 -15.92 -7.89
N LEU A 89 -13.23 -14.93 -7.34
CA LEU A 89 -11.87 -15.10 -6.83
C LEU A 89 -11.77 -14.70 -5.35
N SER A 90 -11.23 -15.58 -4.54
CA SER A 90 -10.84 -15.31 -3.15
C SER A 90 -9.37 -15.61 -2.94
N VAL A 91 -8.61 -14.64 -2.41
CA VAL A 91 -7.22 -14.84 -2.02
C VAL A 91 -7.21 -15.16 -0.52
N LEU A 92 -6.95 -16.42 -0.19
CA LEU A 92 -7.02 -16.97 1.16
C LEU A 92 -5.75 -16.65 1.96
N ARG A 93 -4.59 -16.94 1.37
CA ARG A 93 -3.29 -16.76 2.04
C ARG A 93 -2.24 -16.24 1.08
N VAL A 94 -1.33 -15.44 1.63
CA VAL A 94 -0.14 -14.92 0.98
C VAL A 94 0.99 -15.05 2.00
N TYR A 95 1.98 -15.89 1.72
CA TYR A 95 3.06 -16.14 2.68
C TYR A 95 4.37 -16.56 1.97
N PRO A 96 5.54 -16.32 2.58
CA PRO A 96 5.73 -15.51 3.78
C PRO A 96 5.41 -14.02 3.52
N ASN A 97 5.28 -13.25 4.57
CA ASN A 97 5.23 -11.79 4.51
C ASN A 97 5.90 -11.26 5.78
N PRO A 98 7.12 -10.71 5.71
CA PRO A 98 7.83 -10.31 4.49
C PRO A 98 8.26 -11.46 3.56
N VAL A 99 8.32 -11.12 2.26
CA VAL A 99 8.76 -12.02 1.19
C VAL A 99 10.26 -11.81 0.97
N ASP A 100 10.97 -12.89 0.78
CA ASP A 100 12.36 -12.89 0.35
C ASP A 100 12.43 -13.34 -1.12
N ASP A 101 12.85 -14.58 -1.39
CA ASP A 101 13.01 -15.09 -2.74
C ASP A 101 11.71 -15.65 -3.35
N GLN A 102 10.82 -16.17 -2.50
CA GLN A 102 9.64 -16.90 -2.94
C GLN A 102 8.39 -16.48 -2.19
N ILE A 103 7.27 -16.52 -2.89
CA ILE A 103 5.94 -16.25 -2.34
C ILE A 103 4.98 -17.38 -2.68
N ASN A 104 4.22 -17.82 -1.69
CA ASN A 104 3.17 -18.80 -1.83
C ASN A 104 1.80 -18.11 -1.75
N LEU A 105 0.97 -18.40 -2.71
CA LEU A 105 -0.37 -17.82 -2.85
C LEU A 105 -1.40 -18.93 -2.81
N THR A 106 -2.27 -18.91 -1.80
CA THR A 106 -3.44 -19.80 -1.75
C THR A 106 -4.64 -19.00 -2.20
N ILE A 107 -5.22 -19.41 -3.32
CA ILE A 107 -6.39 -18.78 -3.94
C ILE A 107 -7.50 -19.80 -4.09
N ARG A 108 -8.74 -19.33 -4.08
CA ARG A 108 -9.93 -20.14 -4.34
C ARG A 108 -10.74 -19.48 -5.45
N LEU A 109 -11.10 -20.29 -6.42
CA LEU A 109 -11.97 -19.92 -7.53
C LEU A 109 -13.30 -20.65 -7.41
N GLU A 110 -14.41 -19.94 -7.56
CA GLU A 110 -15.76 -20.55 -7.58
C GLU A 110 -16.07 -21.22 -8.93
N ARG A 111 -15.37 -20.78 -9.99
CA ARG A 111 -15.45 -21.35 -11.33
C ARG A 111 -14.12 -21.23 -12.04
N GLU A 112 -13.89 -22.10 -13.02
CA GLU A 112 -12.72 -22.03 -13.88
C GLU A 112 -12.61 -20.64 -14.53
N SER A 113 -11.46 -20.02 -14.42
CA SER A 113 -11.23 -18.65 -14.91
C SER A 113 -9.75 -18.39 -15.20
N THR A 114 -9.50 -17.50 -16.13
CA THR A 114 -8.15 -16.98 -16.35
C THR A 114 -7.80 -15.98 -15.25
N VAL A 115 -6.73 -16.23 -14.53
CA VAL A 115 -6.21 -15.38 -13.45
C VAL A 115 -4.87 -14.80 -13.85
N SER A 116 -4.76 -13.49 -13.80
CA SER A 116 -3.48 -12.77 -13.95
C SER A 116 -3.03 -12.27 -12.59
N ILE A 117 -1.79 -12.58 -12.22
CA ILE A 117 -1.17 -12.22 -10.94
C ILE A 117 0.02 -11.32 -11.22
N LYS A 118 -0.02 -10.11 -10.66
CA LYS A 118 0.96 -9.07 -10.93
C LYS A 118 1.41 -8.40 -9.64
N ILE A 119 2.69 -7.94 -9.62
CA ILE A 119 3.22 -7.10 -8.55
C ILE A 119 3.20 -5.66 -9.03
N MET A 120 2.69 -4.77 -8.17
CA MET A 120 2.66 -3.33 -8.39
C MET A 120 3.41 -2.60 -7.28
N ASP A 121 3.96 -1.44 -7.62
CA ASP A 121 4.56 -0.51 -6.66
C ASP A 121 3.48 0.29 -5.90
N LEU A 122 3.93 1.19 -5.02
CA LEU A 122 3.06 2.08 -4.23
C LEU A 122 2.26 3.07 -5.10
N LEU A 123 2.73 3.36 -6.31
CA LEU A 123 2.07 4.26 -7.25
C LEU A 123 1.04 3.53 -8.12
N GLY A 124 1.00 2.19 -8.02
CA GLY A 124 0.12 1.35 -8.83
C GLY A 124 0.71 0.94 -10.17
N ASN A 125 1.99 1.23 -10.43
CA ASN A 125 2.66 0.79 -11.64
C ASN A 125 2.94 -0.71 -11.55
N GLU A 126 2.72 -1.42 -12.64
CA GLU A 126 3.05 -2.83 -12.77
C GLU A 126 4.57 -3.00 -12.87
N VAL A 127 5.16 -3.72 -11.90
CA VAL A 127 6.60 -3.98 -11.84
C VAL A 127 6.92 -5.35 -12.43
N VAL A 128 6.12 -6.35 -12.08
CA VAL A 128 6.30 -7.75 -12.48
C VAL A 128 4.97 -8.44 -12.70
N THR A 129 4.87 -9.21 -13.79
CA THR A 129 3.79 -10.19 -13.97
C THR A 129 4.30 -11.55 -13.52
N LEU A 130 3.71 -12.12 -12.46
CA LEU A 130 4.09 -13.44 -11.94
C LEU A 130 3.52 -14.58 -12.78
N SER A 131 2.24 -14.48 -13.16
CA SER A 131 1.57 -15.49 -13.94
C SER A 131 0.33 -14.92 -14.64
N THR A 132 -0.02 -15.51 -15.77
CA THR A 132 -1.33 -15.36 -16.40
C THR A 132 -1.71 -16.72 -16.94
N GLU A 133 -2.58 -17.43 -16.21
CA GLU A 133 -2.95 -18.81 -16.53
C GLU A 133 -4.44 -19.07 -16.27
N ARG A 134 -4.96 -20.07 -16.94
CA ARG A 134 -6.31 -20.56 -16.71
C ARG A 134 -6.28 -21.57 -15.57
N LEU A 135 -7.04 -21.30 -14.52
CA LEU A 135 -7.10 -22.11 -13.32
C LEU A 135 -8.47 -22.72 -13.15
N SER A 136 -8.51 -23.96 -12.70
CA SER A 136 -9.75 -24.69 -12.41
C SER A 136 -10.45 -24.11 -11.16
N ALA A 137 -11.73 -24.41 -11.02
CA ALA A 137 -12.47 -24.13 -9.80
C ALA A 137 -11.87 -24.90 -8.61
N GLY A 138 -11.99 -24.31 -7.42
CA GLY A 138 -11.49 -24.87 -6.18
C GLY A 138 -10.34 -24.08 -5.58
N GLU A 139 -9.76 -24.65 -4.53
CA GLU A 139 -8.61 -24.08 -3.83
C GLU A 139 -7.30 -24.59 -4.44
N GLN A 140 -6.39 -23.67 -4.70
CA GLN A 140 -5.07 -23.96 -5.28
C GLN A 140 -4.00 -23.15 -4.58
N THR A 141 -2.84 -23.78 -4.39
CA THR A 141 -1.64 -23.10 -3.89
C THR A 141 -0.61 -23.06 -5.00
N LYS A 142 -0.08 -21.87 -5.25
CA LYS A 142 0.95 -21.60 -6.25
C LYS A 142 2.14 -20.94 -5.59
N THR A 143 3.33 -21.36 -6.01
CA THR A 143 4.59 -20.76 -5.55
C THR A 143 5.21 -20.00 -6.71
N PHE A 144 5.65 -18.77 -6.43
CA PHE A 144 6.32 -17.91 -7.42
C PHE A 144 7.64 -17.43 -6.85
N THR A 145 8.65 -17.39 -7.71
CA THR A 145 9.93 -16.77 -7.38
C THR A 145 9.83 -15.27 -7.63
N ILE A 146 10.26 -14.49 -6.67
CA ILE A 146 10.35 -13.04 -6.78
C ILE A 146 11.62 -12.70 -7.56
N PRO A 147 11.55 -11.93 -8.65
CA PRO A 147 12.74 -11.51 -9.36
C PRO A 147 13.61 -10.60 -8.49
N ASN A 148 14.95 -10.81 -8.54
CA ASN A 148 15.94 -10.00 -7.81
C ASN A 148 15.96 -8.49 -8.20
N LYS A 149 15.02 -8.06 -9.03
CA LYS A 149 14.86 -6.66 -9.44
C LYS A 149 14.00 -5.84 -8.48
N LEU A 150 13.33 -6.50 -7.52
CA LEU A 150 12.54 -5.78 -6.54
C LEU A 150 13.45 -5.33 -5.39
N ASN A 151 13.45 -4.04 -5.13
CA ASN A 151 14.09 -3.49 -3.93
C ASN A 151 13.26 -3.80 -2.68
N SER A 152 13.91 -3.82 -1.52
CA SER A 152 13.19 -3.94 -0.25
C SER A 152 12.15 -2.84 -0.12
N GLY A 153 10.92 -3.21 0.23
CA GLY A 153 9.83 -2.24 0.31
C GLY A 153 8.43 -2.85 0.33
N ILE A 154 7.45 -1.98 0.21
CA ILE A 154 6.04 -2.36 0.18
C ILE A 154 5.55 -2.41 -1.26
N TYR A 155 4.89 -3.50 -1.60
CA TYR A 155 4.30 -3.76 -2.90
C TYR A 155 2.86 -4.26 -2.76
N PHE A 156 2.16 -4.31 -3.88
CA PHE A 156 0.81 -4.86 -3.97
C PHE A 156 0.76 -6.01 -4.97
N LEU A 157 0.21 -7.14 -4.54
CA LEU A 157 -0.18 -8.22 -5.43
C LEU A 157 -1.57 -7.94 -5.96
N ARG A 158 -1.69 -7.82 -7.27
CA ARG A 158 -2.95 -7.64 -7.97
C ARG A 158 -3.32 -8.93 -8.67
N PHE A 159 -4.49 -9.44 -8.33
CA PHE A 159 -5.11 -10.60 -8.97
C PHE A 159 -6.26 -10.10 -9.82
N VAL A 160 -6.28 -10.45 -11.08
CA VAL A 160 -7.32 -10.07 -12.02
C VAL A 160 -7.94 -11.33 -12.62
N THR A 161 -9.25 -11.44 -12.57
CA THR A 161 -10.00 -12.52 -13.21
C THR A 161 -11.28 -11.96 -13.83
N GLY A 162 -11.36 -11.96 -15.16
CA GLY A 162 -12.49 -11.37 -15.88
C GLY A 162 -12.77 -9.93 -15.42
N SER A 163 -13.90 -9.73 -14.75
CA SER A 163 -14.34 -8.42 -14.23
C SER A 163 -13.90 -8.15 -12.79
N GLU A 164 -13.31 -9.14 -12.11
CA GLU A 164 -12.98 -9.01 -10.69
C GLU A 164 -11.49 -8.75 -10.48
N THR A 165 -11.18 -7.85 -9.56
CA THR A 165 -9.82 -7.53 -9.15
C THR A 165 -9.70 -7.62 -7.63
N VAL A 166 -8.69 -8.36 -7.15
CA VAL A 166 -8.34 -8.44 -5.73
C VAL A 166 -6.92 -7.93 -5.54
N VAL A 167 -6.69 -7.11 -4.51
CA VAL A 167 -5.36 -6.57 -4.18
C VAL A 167 -4.97 -6.98 -2.77
N LYS A 168 -3.72 -7.40 -2.60
CA LYS A 168 -3.12 -7.74 -1.31
C LYS A 168 -1.79 -7.04 -1.15
N ARG A 169 -1.55 -6.44 0.01
CA ARG A 169 -0.26 -5.81 0.34
C ARG A 169 0.76 -6.88 0.76
N ILE A 170 1.98 -6.74 0.26
CA ILE A 170 3.14 -7.53 0.67
C ILE A 170 4.31 -6.61 1.01
N SER A 171 5.24 -7.11 1.81
CA SER A 171 6.53 -6.49 2.07
C SER A 171 7.61 -7.39 1.47
N VAL A 172 8.60 -6.81 0.81
CA VAL A 172 9.76 -7.49 0.23
C VAL A 172 11.01 -7.09 1.02
N LEU A 173 11.88 -8.04 1.34
CA LEU A 173 13.13 -7.84 2.09
C LEU A 173 14.29 -7.41 1.19
#